data_4413ac03de375b1a8dc8837e254fceb5
#
_entry.id   4413ac03de375b1a8dc8837e254fceb5
#
_cell.length_a   1.000
_cell.length_b   1.000
_cell.length_c   1.000
_cell.angle_alpha   90.00
_cell.angle_beta   90.00
_cell.angle_gamma   90.00
#
_symmetry.space_group_name_H-M   'P 1'
#
loop_
_entity.id
_entity.type
_entity.pdbx_description
1 polymer ?
#
loop_
_entity_poly.entity_id
_entity_poly.type
_entity_poly.pdbx_seq_one_letter_code
_entity_poly.pdbx_strand_id
1 'polypeptide(L)'
;MLEEHPEKKIFVLDTLSCSGALAGAAELANKLIGEDQTFDDICFALKKFADSTHILFALASFDNLAKNGRVNRVVGFIAGRLNMRVLGRRTPDGKIDFYFKTRGETRVLAKILEQMDEDKYDGVHPVLISECGNQNAAQLLHHALRPSGPALR
;
A
#
# COMPACT_ATOMS: atom_id res chain seq x y z
N MET A 1 -5.01 28.07 9.52
CA MET A 1 -6.27 27.32 9.25
C MET A 1 -7.10 27.10 10.51
N LEU A 2 -6.62 26.44 11.58
CA LEU A 2 -7.37 26.31 12.85
C LEU A 2 -7.60 27.68 13.54
N GLU A 3 -6.61 28.58 13.47
CA GLU A 3 -6.69 29.94 14.02
C GLU A 3 -7.67 30.85 13.24
N GLU A 4 -7.88 30.56 11.92
CA GLU A 4 -8.78 31.33 11.05
C GLU A 4 -10.24 30.85 11.12
N HIS A 5 -10.47 29.64 11.62
CA HIS A 5 -11.78 28.99 11.69
C HIS A 5 -12.00 28.29 13.04
N PRO A 6 -12.05 29.06 14.15
CA PRO A 6 -12.16 28.46 15.47
C PRO A 6 -13.52 27.75 15.72
N GLU A 7 -14.52 28.05 14.89
CA GLU A 7 -15.83 27.41 14.93
C GLU A 7 -15.88 26.04 14.26
N LYS A 8 -14.84 25.67 13.49
CA LYS A 8 -14.78 24.40 12.75
C LYS A 8 -13.94 23.36 13.47
N LYS A 9 -14.45 22.14 13.54
CA LYS A 9 -13.63 20.99 13.90
C LYS A 9 -12.81 20.57 12.68
N ILE A 10 -11.49 20.60 12.77
CA ILE A 10 -10.57 20.23 11.70
C ILE A 10 -9.66 19.11 12.23
N PHE A 11 -9.55 18.04 11.47
CA PHE A 11 -8.65 16.94 11.73
C PHE A 11 -7.73 16.71 10.53
N VAL A 12 -6.43 16.63 10.77
CA VAL A 12 -5.42 16.31 9.76
C VAL A 12 -4.92 14.90 10.03
N LEU A 13 -5.22 13.99 9.13
CA LEU A 13 -4.74 12.62 9.20
C LEU A 13 -3.42 12.50 8.44
N ASP A 14 -2.34 12.21 9.14
CA ASP A 14 -1.11 11.73 8.53
C ASP A 14 -1.15 10.20 8.47
N THR A 15 -1.36 9.66 7.29
CA THR A 15 -1.39 8.21 7.07
C THR A 15 0.00 7.61 6.92
N LEU A 16 1.05 8.42 6.80
CA LEU A 16 2.41 7.99 6.39
C LEU A 16 2.38 7.11 5.13
N SER A 17 1.40 7.31 4.27
CA SER A 17 1.02 6.40 3.18
C SER A 17 0.64 7.17 1.92
N CYS A 18 0.42 6.43 0.84
CA CYS A 18 -0.02 6.99 -0.44
C CYS A 18 -0.91 5.98 -1.19
N SER A 19 -1.37 6.36 -2.39
CA SER A 19 -2.08 5.48 -3.32
C SER A 19 -3.30 4.80 -2.69
N GLY A 20 -3.41 3.49 -2.76
CA GLY A 20 -4.55 2.72 -2.26
C GLY A 20 -4.87 2.93 -0.78
N ALA A 21 -3.86 3.09 0.06
CA ALA A 21 -4.07 3.35 1.49
C ALA A 21 -4.77 4.69 1.75
N LEU A 22 -4.39 5.73 0.98
CA LEU A 22 -5.04 7.04 1.09
C LEU A 22 -6.48 7.00 0.55
N ALA A 23 -6.69 6.28 -0.56
CA ALA A 23 -8.04 6.05 -1.11
C ALA A 23 -8.93 5.32 -0.10
N GLY A 24 -8.43 4.25 0.53
CA GLY A 24 -9.16 3.51 1.56
C GLY A 24 -9.52 4.34 2.77
N ALA A 25 -8.64 5.25 3.21
CA ALA A 25 -8.95 6.19 4.29
C ALA A 25 -10.09 7.15 3.89
N ALA A 26 -10.09 7.65 2.65
CA ALA A 26 -11.15 8.51 2.14
C ALA A 26 -12.49 7.77 2.00
N GLU A 27 -12.46 6.52 1.52
CA GLU A 27 -13.67 5.67 1.45
C GLU A 27 -14.23 5.38 2.84
N LEU A 28 -13.39 5.05 3.81
CA LEU A 28 -13.79 4.84 5.19
C LEU A 28 -14.44 6.11 5.79
N ALA A 29 -13.80 7.26 5.60
CA ALA A 29 -14.36 8.55 6.05
C ALA A 29 -15.75 8.79 5.45
N ASN A 30 -15.89 8.62 4.13
CA ASN A 30 -17.16 8.82 3.44
C ASN A 30 -18.25 7.86 3.93
N LYS A 31 -17.90 6.59 4.18
CA LYS A 31 -18.80 5.59 4.75
C LYS A 31 -19.31 6.01 6.13
N LEU A 32 -18.40 6.38 7.04
CA LEU A 32 -18.75 6.75 8.41
C LEU A 32 -19.58 8.05 8.48
N ILE A 33 -19.33 8.99 7.57
CA ILE A 33 -20.17 10.19 7.40
C ILE A 33 -21.59 9.78 6.97
N GLY A 34 -21.71 8.87 6.02
CA GLY A 34 -23.01 8.35 5.56
C GLY A 34 -23.76 7.54 6.62
N GLU A 35 -23.07 7.06 7.64
CA GLU A 35 -23.64 6.35 8.81
C GLU A 35 -23.90 7.30 9.99
N ASP A 36 -23.85 8.63 9.79
CA ASP A 36 -24.05 9.68 10.81
C ASP A 36 -23.16 9.53 12.06
N GLN A 37 -21.93 8.98 11.88
CA GLN A 37 -20.98 8.86 12.96
C GLN A 37 -20.48 10.25 13.42
N THR A 38 -20.12 10.36 14.71
CA THR A 38 -19.59 11.63 15.22
C THR A 38 -18.22 11.97 14.65
N PHE A 39 -17.86 13.26 14.62
CA PHE A 39 -16.55 13.68 14.16
C PHE A 39 -15.40 12.98 14.92
N ASP A 40 -15.53 12.81 16.22
CA ASP A 40 -14.53 12.20 17.06
C ASP A 40 -14.38 10.69 16.79
N ASP A 41 -15.50 9.99 16.54
CA ASP A 41 -15.50 8.57 16.14
C ASP A 41 -14.85 8.38 14.77
N ILE A 42 -15.15 9.26 13.82
CA ILE A 42 -14.51 9.26 12.48
C ILE A 42 -13.02 9.45 12.62
N CYS A 43 -12.56 10.44 13.38
CA CYS A 43 -11.13 10.69 13.59
C CYS A 43 -10.43 9.49 14.22
N PHE A 44 -11.05 8.85 15.21
CA PHE A 44 -10.52 7.66 15.86
C PHE A 44 -10.43 6.48 14.89
N ALA A 45 -11.48 6.21 14.12
CA ALA A 45 -11.51 5.13 13.14
C ALA A 45 -10.45 5.31 12.04
N LEU A 46 -10.28 6.56 11.55
CA LEU A 46 -9.27 6.88 10.54
C LEU A 46 -7.83 6.70 11.06
N LYS A 47 -7.57 7.09 12.32
CA LYS A 47 -6.28 6.81 12.95
C LYS A 47 -6.01 5.32 13.03
N LYS A 48 -6.97 4.55 13.54
CA LYS A 48 -6.86 3.10 13.63
C LYS A 48 -6.61 2.45 12.27
N PHE A 49 -7.32 2.91 11.23
CA PHE A 49 -7.12 2.47 9.86
C PHE A 49 -5.68 2.74 9.38
N ALA A 50 -5.17 3.96 9.58
CA ALA A 50 -3.81 4.33 9.16
C ALA A 50 -2.75 3.47 9.88
N ASP A 51 -2.90 3.25 11.18
CA ASP A 51 -1.98 2.47 12.01
C ASP A 51 -1.95 0.98 11.62
N SER A 52 -3.10 0.42 11.23
CA SER A 52 -3.23 -1.00 10.84
C SER A 52 -3.01 -1.26 9.35
N THR A 53 -2.83 -0.23 8.52
CA THR A 53 -2.65 -0.40 7.08
C THR A 53 -1.23 -0.81 6.74
N HIS A 54 -1.07 -1.92 6.02
CA HIS A 54 0.18 -2.36 5.43
C HIS A 54 0.24 -2.00 3.95
N ILE A 55 1.41 -1.59 3.46
CA ILE A 55 1.64 -1.33 2.05
C ILE A 55 2.78 -2.21 1.56
N LEU A 56 2.47 -3.03 0.57
CA LEU A 56 3.42 -3.81 -0.22
C LEU A 56 3.37 -3.32 -1.66
N PHE A 57 4.50 -3.23 -2.32
CA PHE A 57 4.54 -2.81 -3.72
C PHE A 57 5.65 -3.50 -4.48
N ALA A 58 5.35 -3.90 -5.72
CA ALA A 58 6.30 -4.51 -6.64
C ALA A 58 6.66 -3.53 -7.77
N LEU A 59 7.95 -3.38 -8.03
CA LEU A 59 8.46 -2.49 -9.07
C LEU A 59 9.17 -3.26 -10.18
N ALA A 60 8.85 -2.91 -11.42
CA ALA A 60 9.52 -3.39 -12.62
C ALA A 60 10.66 -2.47 -13.07
N SER A 61 10.61 -1.18 -12.72
CA SER A 61 11.61 -0.17 -13.01
C SER A 61 11.77 0.78 -11.83
N PHE A 62 12.96 1.35 -11.72
CA PHE A 62 13.33 2.34 -10.70
C PHE A 62 13.55 3.73 -11.28
N ASP A 63 13.39 3.90 -12.58
CA ASP A 63 13.73 5.14 -13.27
C ASP A 63 13.00 6.34 -12.67
N ASN A 64 11.72 6.18 -12.35
CA ASN A 64 10.93 7.24 -11.74
C ASN A 64 11.37 7.56 -10.31
N LEU A 65 11.70 6.54 -9.51
CA LEU A 65 12.20 6.74 -8.15
C LEU A 65 13.59 7.41 -8.17
N ALA A 66 14.46 7.02 -9.11
CA ALA A 66 15.76 7.64 -9.30
C ALA A 66 15.62 9.12 -9.67
N LYS A 67 14.78 9.44 -10.64
CA LYS A 67 14.50 10.83 -11.07
C LYS A 67 13.94 11.68 -9.92
N ASN A 68 13.21 11.08 -9.00
CA ASN A 68 12.63 11.75 -7.82
C ASN A 68 13.56 11.74 -6.59
N GLY A 69 14.82 11.33 -6.72
CA GLY A 69 15.79 11.33 -5.62
C GLY A 69 15.52 10.36 -4.48
N ARG A 70 14.61 9.38 -4.68
CA ARG A 70 14.19 8.43 -3.64
C ARG A 70 14.93 7.09 -3.66
N VAL A 71 16.04 7.00 -4.42
CA VAL A 71 16.71 5.72 -4.72
C VAL A 71 18.15 5.63 -4.24
N ASN A 72 18.65 6.54 -3.42
CA ASN A 72 20.06 6.59 -3.01
C ASN A 72 20.64 5.26 -2.45
N ARG A 73 19.78 4.31 -2.05
CA ARG A 73 20.20 2.98 -1.55
C ARG A 73 19.93 1.83 -2.53
N VAL A 74 19.20 2.05 -3.61
CA VAL A 74 18.69 0.97 -4.49
C VAL A 74 19.43 0.89 -5.82
N VAL A 75 20.13 1.95 -6.26
CA VAL A 75 20.78 2.01 -7.58
C VAL A 75 21.82 0.90 -7.75
N GLY A 76 22.54 0.53 -6.68
CA GLY A 76 23.47 -0.62 -6.72
C GLY A 76 22.77 -1.99 -6.77
N PHE A 77 21.47 -2.04 -6.55
CA PHE A 77 20.74 -3.28 -6.37
C PHE A 77 20.24 -3.90 -7.69
N ILE A 78 20.08 -3.08 -8.76
CA ILE A 78 19.34 -3.49 -9.96
C ILE A 78 19.99 -3.08 -11.29
N ALA A 79 21.09 -2.35 -11.26
CA ALA A 79 21.74 -1.86 -12.48
C ALA A 79 21.94 -2.99 -13.52
N GLY A 80 21.28 -2.86 -14.67
CA GLY A 80 21.57 -3.65 -15.88
C GLY A 80 20.96 -5.05 -15.98
N ARG A 81 19.95 -5.44 -15.17
CA ARG A 81 19.39 -6.79 -15.23
C ARG A 81 17.97 -6.83 -15.77
N LEU A 82 17.81 -7.48 -16.93
CA LEU A 82 16.53 -7.69 -17.61
C LEU A 82 15.55 -8.52 -16.73
N ASN A 83 14.27 -8.11 -16.74
CA ASN A 83 13.18 -8.80 -16.07
C ASN A 83 13.31 -8.92 -14.53
N MET A 84 14.05 -8.02 -13.89
CA MET A 84 14.11 -7.94 -12.44
C MET A 84 12.85 -7.29 -11.89
N ARG A 85 12.38 -7.80 -10.77
CA ARG A 85 11.29 -7.24 -9.96
C ARG A 85 11.81 -7.04 -8.54
N VAL A 86 11.38 -5.97 -7.92
CA VAL A 86 11.74 -5.69 -6.54
C VAL A 86 10.46 -5.46 -5.75
N LEU A 87 10.41 -6.08 -4.59
CA LEU A 87 9.35 -5.89 -3.62
C LEU A 87 9.82 -4.93 -2.53
N GLY A 88 9.00 -3.97 -2.25
CA GLY A 88 9.17 -3.03 -1.15
C GLY A 88 7.94 -2.97 -0.27
N ARG A 89 8.12 -2.36 0.88
CA ARG A 89 7.06 -2.10 1.86
C ARG A 89 7.22 -0.72 2.46
N ARG A 90 6.15 -0.22 3.05
CA ARG A 90 6.19 0.95 3.94
C ARG A 90 6.73 0.52 5.30
N THR A 91 7.67 1.27 5.83
CA THR A 91 8.08 1.14 7.24
C THR A 91 7.11 1.90 8.17
N PRO A 92 7.09 1.61 9.48
CA PRO A 92 6.23 2.32 10.43
C PRO A 92 6.42 3.84 10.44
N ASP A 93 7.60 4.33 10.11
CA ASP A 93 7.94 5.75 10.00
C ASP A 93 7.69 6.34 8.59
N GLY A 94 6.93 5.65 7.74
CA GLY A 94 6.51 6.11 6.42
C GLY A 94 7.60 6.07 5.34
N LYS A 95 8.74 5.42 5.59
CA LYS A 95 9.80 5.26 4.59
C LYS A 95 9.58 4.04 3.73
N ILE A 96 10.33 4.00 2.63
CA ILE A 96 10.36 2.88 1.70
C ILE A 96 11.49 1.92 2.13
N ASP A 97 11.15 0.65 2.32
CA ASP A 97 12.09 -0.45 2.55
C ASP A 97 11.98 -1.46 1.40
N PHE A 98 13.10 -1.69 0.71
CA PHE A 98 13.19 -2.70 -0.34
C PHE A 98 13.90 -3.93 0.21
N TYR A 99 13.20 -5.04 0.32
CA TYR A 99 13.70 -6.21 1.04
C TYR A 99 13.80 -7.49 0.19
N PHE A 100 13.17 -7.54 -0.99
CA PHE A 100 13.20 -8.73 -1.83
C PHE A 100 13.39 -8.37 -3.32
N LYS A 101 14.15 -9.19 -4.03
CA LYS A 101 14.35 -9.08 -5.47
C LYS A 101 14.26 -10.46 -6.12
N THR A 102 13.66 -10.51 -7.30
CA THR A 102 13.54 -11.75 -8.07
C THR A 102 13.48 -11.45 -9.56
N ARG A 103 13.54 -12.49 -10.37
CA ARG A 103 13.21 -12.42 -11.79
C ARG A 103 11.81 -12.95 -12.02
N GLY A 104 11.09 -12.27 -12.92
CA GLY A 104 9.73 -12.64 -13.29
C GLY A 104 8.67 -12.18 -12.31
N GLU A 105 7.46 -12.05 -12.83
CA GLU A 105 6.33 -11.47 -12.15
C GLU A 105 5.70 -12.41 -11.13
N THR A 106 5.50 -13.66 -11.52
CA THR A 106 4.85 -14.66 -10.66
C THR A 106 5.56 -14.81 -9.32
N ARG A 107 6.89 -14.81 -9.30
CA ARG A 107 7.67 -14.94 -8.06
C ARG A 107 7.53 -13.74 -7.12
N VAL A 108 7.44 -12.52 -7.67
CA VAL A 108 7.24 -11.35 -6.82
C VAL A 108 5.83 -11.31 -6.26
N LEU A 109 4.83 -11.75 -7.04
CA LEU A 109 3.44 -11.85 -6.54
C LEU A 109 3.30 -12.93 -5.47
N ALA A 110 3.95 -14.10 -5.65
CA ALA A 110 4.00 -15.14 -4.62
C ALA A 110 4.63 -14.60 -3.31
N LYS A 111 5.70 -13.81 -3.40
CA LYS A 111 6.32 -13.21 -2.21
C LYS A 111 5.44 -12.13 -1.56
N ILE A 112 4.57 -11.44 -2.32
CA ILE A 112 3.56 -10.55 -1.73
C ILE A 112 2.60 -11.36 -0.84
N LEU A 113 2.08 -12.48 -1.34
CA LEU A 113 1.17 -13.33 -0.57
C LEU A 113 1.84 -13.90 0.67
N GLU A 114 3.08 -14.39 0.54
CA GLU A 114 3.88 -14.86 1.68
C GLU A 114 4.07 -13.75 2.73
N GLN A 115 4.35 -12.51 2.30
CA GLN A 115 4.49 -11.38 3.22
C GLN A 115 3.17 -11.03 3.92
N MET A 116 2.05 -11.14 3.23
CA MET A 116 0.73 -10.94 3.84
C MET A 116 0.46 -11.97 4.94
N ASP A 117 0.87 -13.23 4.72
CA ASP A 117 0.78 -14.28 5.75
C ASP A 117 1.71 -13.98 6.94
N GLU A 118 2.95 -13.55 6.68
CA GLU A 118 3.90 -13.12 7.72
C GLU A 118 3.35 -11.93 8.53
N ASP A 119 2.70 -10.98 7.87
CA ASP A 119 2.02 -9.82 8.47
C ASP A 119 0.68 -10.18 9.13
N LYS A 120 0.30 -11.47 9.12
CA LYS A 120 -0.93 -12.01 9.72
C LYS A 120 -2.20 -11.41 9.14
N TYR A 121 -2.24 -11.25 7.81
CA TYR A 121 -3.47 -10.84 7.13
C TYR A 121 -4.60 -11.83 7.44
N ASP A 122 -5.72 -11.33 7.88
CA ASP A 122 -6.85 -12.15 8.38
C ASP A 122 -7.79 -12.70 7.29
N GLY A 123 -7.55 -12.35 6.02
CA GLY A 123 -8.40 -12.75 4.90
C GLY A 123 -9.75 -12.04 4.83
N VAL A 124 -10.04 -11.11 5.74
CA VAL A 124 -11.35 -10.42 5.87
C VAL A 124 -11.26 -8.94 5.55
N HIS A 125 -10.24 -8.25 6.05
CA HIS A 125 -10.04 -6.84 5.79
C HIS A 125 -9.79 -6.56 4.30
N PRO A 126 -10.27 -5.43 3.76
CA PRO A 126 -10.15 -5.16 2.33
C PRO A 126 -8.69 -5.02 1.89
N VAL A 127 -8.37 -5.61 0.74
CA VAL A 127 -7.10 -5.41 0.03
C VAL A 127 -7.34 -4.49 -1.15
N LEU A 128 -6.65 -3.37 -1.18
CA LEU A 128 -6.71 -2.39 -2.26
C LEU A 128 -5.52 -2.62 -3.20
N ILE A 129 -5.80 -3.00 -4.44
CA ILE A 129 -4.79 -3.23 -5.47
C ILE A 129 -4.75 -2.04 -6.40
N SER A 130 -3.62 -1.33 -6.42
CA SER A 130 -3.36 -0.25 -7.37
C SER A 130 -2.28 -0.70 -8.35
N GLU A 131 -2.45 -0.40 -9.64
CA GLU A 131 -1.49 -0.74 -10.68
C GLU A 131 -1.15 0.49 -11.55
N CYS A 132 0.02 0.45 -12.16
CA CYS A 132 0.47 1.45 -13.12
C CYS A 132 1.03 0.76 -14.36
N GLY A 133 0.15 0.50 -15.34
CA GLY A 133 0.48 -0.17 -16.60
C GLY A 133 0.77 -1.67 -16.46
N ASN A 134 0.28 -2.33 -15.40
CA ASN A 134 0.46 -3.76 -15.19
C ASN A 134 -0.83 -4.48 -14.74
N GLN A 135 -1.87 -4.35 -15.55
CA GLN A 135 -3.17 -4.97 -15.29
C GLN A 135 -3.08 -6.49 -15.10
N ASN A 136 -2.19 -7.16 -15.84
CA ASN A 136 -2.02 -8.60 -15.72
C ASN A 136 -1.60 -9.02 -14.31
N ALA A 137 -0.61 -8.35 -13.73
CA ALA A 137 -0.18 -8.62 -12.35
C ALA A 137 -1.28 -8.34 -11.33
N ALA A 138 -2.01 -7.23 -11.51
CA ALA A 138 -3.12 -6.88 -10.64
C ALA A 138 -4.24 -7.94 -10.68
N GLN A 139 -4.57 -8.44 -11.87
CA GLN A 139 -5.56 -9.50 -12.04
C GLN A 139 -5.11 -10.83 -11.42
N LEU A 140 -3.84 -11.21 -11.61
CA LEU A 140 -3.28 -12.42 -11.00
C LEU A 140 -3.31 -12.35 -9.49
N LEU A 141 -2.90 -11.22 -8.90
CA LEU A 141 -2.93 -11.02 -7.46
C LEU A 141 -4.37 -11.02 -6.92
N HIS A 142 -5.28 -10.30 -7.58
CA HIS A 142 -6.69 -10.29 -7.23
C HIS A 142 -7.31 -11.70 -7.26
N HIS A 143 -6.94 -12.50 -8.28
CA HIS A 143 -7.44 -13.87 -8.39
C HIS A 143 -6.90 -14.78 -7.28
N ALA A 144 -5.62 -14.65 -6.95
CA ALA A 144 -4.98 -15.42 -5.89
C ALA A 144 -5.50 -15.08 -4.46
N LEU A 145 -5.97 -13.86 -4.27
CA LEU A 145 -6.56 -13.41 -2.98
C LEU A 145 -8.02 -13.85 -2.78
N ARG A 146 -8.67 -14.43 -3.78
CA ARG A 146 -10.01 -14.99 -3.59
C ARG A 146 -9.94 -16.25 -2.75
N PRO A 147 -10.98 -16.55 -1.91
CA PRO A 147 -10.98 -17.71 -1.02
C PRO A 147 -10.76 -19.08 -1.70
N SER A 148 -10.92 -19.16 -3.00
CA SER A 148 -10.70 -20.35 -3.85
C SER A 148 -9.66 -20.13 -4.94
N GLY A 149 -8.82 -19.08 -4.81
CA GLY A 149 -7.80 -18.76 -5.82
C GLY A 149 -6.66 -19.79 -5.87
N PRO A 150 -6.07 -20.04 -7.06
CA PRO A 150 -4.93 -20.94 -7.18
C PRO A 150 -3.69 -20.33 -6.52
N ALA A 151 -2.88 -21.15 -5.85
CA ALA A 151 -1.59 -20.73 -5.34
C ALA A 151 -0.68 -20.26 -6.50
N LEU A 152 -0.07 -19.10 -6.38
CA LEU A 152 0.99 -18.65 -7.28
C LEU A 152 2.28 -19.40 -6.94
N ARG A 153 2.75 -20.26 -7.84
CA ARG A 153 3.99 -21.04 -7.70
C ARG A 153 5.12 -20.48 -8.54
#